data_c8a98d3e6c9bac3312d888f7f89c3564
#
_entry.id   c8a98d3e6c9bac3312d888f7f89c3564
#
_cell.length_a   1.000
_cell.length_b   1.000
_cell.length_c   1.000
_cell.angle_alpha   90.00
_cell.angle_beta   90.00
_cell.angle_gamma   90.00
#
_symmetry.space_group_name_H-M   'P 1'
#
loop_
_entity.id
_entity.type
_entity.pdbx_description
1 polymer ?
#
loop_
_entity_poly.entity_id
_entity_poly.type
_entity_poly.pdbx_seq_one_letter_code
_entity_poly.pdbx_strand_id
1 'polypeptide(L)'
;MAYKNYGSVVIVDNKQKVVGIVTERDILKKLVKNNKSPKTTKLEEIMTPNPRVANENDDVLDWLRIMSNDRFRRLPVVDANGKIKVIFTQGDFVSYTWPDLIFQASQLAKASFMKGFSINTLLLFMIVYGVALVAAMKAFL
;
A
#
# COMPACT_ATOMS: atom_id res chain seq x y z
N MET A 1 -16.96 -9.15 12.53
CA MET A 1 -15.69 -8.42 12.55
C MET A 1 -14.67 -9.19 13.40
N ALA A 2 -14.84 -9.34 14.71
CA ALA A 2 -13.85 -10.01 15.57
C ALA A 2 -13.46 -11.43 15.11
N TYR A 3 -14.43 -12.31 14.86
CA TYR A 3 -14.17 -13.70 14.46
C TYR A 3 -13.34 -13.87 13.17
N LYS A 4 -13.48 -12.94 12.22
CA LYS A 4 -12.80 -12.98 10.91
C LYS A 4 -11.68 -11.93 10.80
N ASN A 5 -11.37 -11.22 11.88
CA ASN A 5 -10.38 -10.10 11.91
C ASN A 5 -10.66 -9.01 10.86
N TYR A 6 -11.93 -8.80 10.50
CA TYR A 6 -12.31 -7.74 9.58
C TYR A 6 -12.48 -6.41 10.32
N GLY A 7 -11.75 -5.40 9.92
CA GLY A 7 -11.83 -4.07 10.51
C GLY A 7 -12.96 -3.19 9.96
N SER A 8 -13.77 -3.68 9.02
CA SER A 8 -14.99 -3.01 8.52
C SER A 8 -15.97 -4.00 7.91
N VAL A 9 -17.22 -3.54 7.79
CA VAL A 9 -18.32 -4.25 7.09
C VAL A 9 -19.02 -3.24 6.21
N VAL A 10 -19.23 -3.58 4.95
CA VAL A 10 -20.05 -2.80 4.02
C VAL A 10 -21.50 -3.23 4.17
N ILE A 11 -22.40 -2.27 4.22
CA ILE A 11 -23.84 -2.46 4.31
C ILE A 11 -24.42 -2.24 2.92
N VAL A 12 -25.19 -3.20 2.45
CA VAL A 12 -25.82 -3.17 1.14
C VAL A 12 -27.34 -3.28 1.25
N ASP A 13 -28.04 -2.75 0.27
CA ASP A 13 -29.48 -2.93 0.13
C ASP A 13 -29.85 -4.30 -0.46
N ASN A 14 -31.14 -4.55 -0.64
CA ASN A 14 -31.65 -5.79 -1.27
C ASN A 14 -31.20 -6.00 -2.72
N LYS A 15 -30.71 -4.94 -3.38
CA LYS A 15 -30.13 -4.97 -4.73
C LYS A 15 -28.61 -5.08 -4.73
N GLN A 16 -28.00 -5.32 -3.56
CA GLN A 16 -26.55 -5.37 -3.34
C GLN A 16 -25.81 -4.05 -3.61
N LYS A 17 -26.52 -2.90 -3.61
CA LYS A 17 -25.91 -1.60 -3.71
C LYS A 17 -25.39 -1.14 -2.35
N VAL A 18 -24.25 -0.47 -2.36
CA VAL A 18 -23.62 0.04 -1.13
C VAL A 18 -24.44 1.19 -0.57
N VAL A 19 -24.95 1.04 0.66
CA VAL A 19 -25.71 2.07 1.38
C VAL A 19 -24.96 2.61 2.60
N GLY A 20 -24.00 1.87 3.14
CA GLY A 20 -23.23 2.28 4.30
C GLY A 20 -21.99 1.46 4.53
N ILE A 21 -21.16 1.94 5.45
CA ILE A 21 -19.99 1.22 5.97
C ILE A 21 -19.90 1.39 7.48
N VAL A 22 -19.57 0.31 8.19
CA VAL A 22 -19.26 0.32 9.63
C VAL A 22 -17.82 -0.11 9.81
N THR A 23 -17.06 0.66 10.56
CA THR A 23 -15.68 0.37 10.93
C THR A 23 -15.57 0.11 12.43
N GLU A 24 -14.44 -0.46 12.87
CA GLU A 24 -14.11 -0.59 14.31
C GLU A 24 -14.18 0.76 15.04
N ARG A 25 -13.75 1.83 14.36
CA ARG A 25 -13.81 3.20 14.89
C ARG A 25 -15.26 3.66 15.10
N ASP A 26 -16.17 3.30 14.20
CA ASP A 26 -17.60 3.63 14.36
C ASP A 26 -18.19 2.91 15.56
N ILE A 27 -17.88 1.64 15.76
CA ILE A 27 -18.28 0.87 16.94
C ILE A 27 -17.80 1.56 18.22
N LEU A 28 -16.51 1.91 18.29
CA LEU A 28 -15.96 2.59 19.47
C LEU A 28 -16.60 3.96 19.71
N LYS A 29 -16.76 4.78 18.68
CA LYS A 29 -17.25 6.15 18.81
C LYS A 29 -18.76 6.26 18.97
N LYS A 30 -19.52 5.47 18.21
CA LYS A 30 -20.98 5.63 18.14
C LYS A 30 -21.74 4.66 19.04
N LEU A 31 -21.12 3.53 19.40
CA LEU A 31 -21.74 2.52 20.26
C LEU A 31 -21.12 2.54 21.67
N VAL A 32 -19.83 2.24 21.81
CA VAL A 32 -19.18 2.11 23.12
C VAL A 32 -19.14 3.45 23.87
N LYS A 33 -18.63 4.51 23.23
CA LYS A 33 -18.56 5.85 23.85
C LYS A 33 -19.93 6.37 24.33
N ASN A 34 -21.01 6.00 23.63
CA ASN A 34 -22.35 6.47 23.93
C ASN A 34 -23.14 5.47 24.81
N ASN A 35 -22.48 4.44 25.35
CA ASN A 35 -23.09 3.40 26.16
C ASN A 35 -24.31 2.73 25.49
N LYS A 36 -24.33 2.62 24.16
CA LYS A 36 -25.39 1.96 23.42
C LYS A 36 -25.23 0.44 23.48
N SER A 37 -26.33 -0.29 23.64
CA SER A 37 -26.33 -1.74 23.65
C SER A 37 -26.14 -2.30 22.24
N PRO A 38 -25.15 -3.19 22.01
CA PRO A 38 -24.98 -3.85 20.71
C PRO A 38 -26.18 -4.71 20.29
N LYS A 39 -26.98 -5.17 21.27
CA LYS A 39 -28.15 -6.04 21.01
C LYS A 39 -29.34 -5.30 20.43
N THR A 40 -29.47 -4.01 20.72
CA THR A 40 -30.66 -3.20 20.37
C THR A 40 -30.34 -2.09 19.36
N THR A 41 -29.08 -1.71 19.20
CA THR A 41 -28.67 -0.66 18.26
C THR A 41 -28.68 -1.19 16.83
N LYS A 42 -29.39 -0.52 15.94
CA LYS A 42 -29.42 -0.84 14.52
C LYS A 42 -28.14 -0.38 13.83
N LEU A 43 -27.71 -1.09 12.76
CA LEU A 43 -26.52 -0.72 11.98
C LEU A 43 -26.64 0.68 11.36
N GLU A 44 -27.85 1.08 10.98
CA GLU A 44 -28.14 2.42 10.42
C GLU A 44 -27.76 3.56 11.38
N GLU A 45 -27.84 3.34 12.70
CA GLU A 45 -27.49 4.34 13.71
C GLU A 45 -25.97 4.55 13.86
N ILE A 46 -25.18 3.56 13.50
CA ILE A 46 -23.73 3.59 13.71
C ILE A 46 -22.93 3.60 12.41
N MET A 47 -23.54 3.26 11.27
CA MET A 47 -22.86 3.30 9.97
C MET A 47 -22.52 4.72 9.55
N THR A 48 -21.56 4.83 8.65
CA THR A 48 -21.36 6.00 7.79
C THR A 48 -22.20 5.78 6.54
N PRO A 49 -23.28 6.54 6.34
CA PRO A 49 -24.14 6.39 5.17
C PRO A 49 -23.45 6.93 3.92
N ASN A 50 -23.85 6.42 2.75
CA ASN A 50 -23.36 6.85 1.44
C ASN A 50 -21.82 6.98 1.39
N PRO A 51 -21.07 5.91 1.72
CA PRO A 51 -19.63 5.98 1.73
C PRO A 51 -19.10 6.25 0.33
N ARG A 52 -17.92 6.86 0.25
CA ARG A 52 -17.20 6.98 -1.02
C ARG A 52 -16.98 5.59 -1.61
N VAL A 53 -17.27 5.42 -2.88
CA VAL A 53 -17.03 4.18 -3.64
C VAL A 53 -16.15 4.48 -4.84
N ALA A 54 -15.43 3.48 -5.33
CA ALA A 54 -14.74 3.50 -6.62
C ALA A 54 -15.44 2.55 -7.59
N ASN A 55 -15.26 2.77 -8.88
CA ASN A 55 -15.74 1.87 -9.91
C ASN A 55 -14.67 0.81 -10.22
N GLU A 56 -15.07 -0.42 -10.53
CA GLU A 56 -14.14 -1.50 -10.88
C GLU A 56 -13.26 -1.20 -12.10
N ASN A 57 -13.67 -0.25 -12.96
CA ASN A 57 -12.92 0.15 -14.15
C ASN A 57 -12.04 1.39 -13.93
N ASP A 58 -12.07 2.01 -12.74
CA ASP A 58 -11.21 3.14 -12.43
C ASP A 58 -9.76 2.69 -12.23
N ASP A 59 -8.81 3.62 -12.44
CA ASP A 59 -7.40 3.37 -12.16
C ASP A 59 -7.15 3.18 -10.66
N VAL A 60 -6.34 2.20 -10.29
CA VAL A 60 -5.94 1.93 -8.90
C VAL A 60 -5.26 3.14 -8.26
N LEU A 61 -4.53 3.95 -9.03
CA LEU A 61 -3.93 5.20 -8.54
C LEU A 61 -5.00 6.22 -8.15
N ASP A 62 -6.14 6.27 -8.84
CA ASP A 62 -7.24 7.13 -8.45
C ASP A 62 -7.91 6.65 -7.17
N TRP A 63 -8.02 5.35 -6.96
CA TRP A 63 -8.47 4.78 -5.68
C TRP A 63 -7.58 5.22 -4.52
N LEU A 64 -6.26 5.19 -4.72
CA LEU A 64 -5.30 5.64 -3.71
C LEU A 64 -5.41 7.15 -3.43
N ARG A 65 -5.60 7.96 -4.46
CA ARG A 65 -5.81 9.40 -4.30
C ARG A 65 -7.07 9.69 -3.48
N ILE A 66 -8.18 9.01 -3.79
CA ILE A 66 -9.42 9.10 -3.04
C ILE A 66 -9.17 8.73 -1.57
N MET A 67 -8.54 7.58 -1.31
CA MET A 67 -8.24 7.12 0.05
C MET A 67 -7.33 8.09 0.82
N SER A 68 -6.33 8.65 0.14
CA SER A 68 -5.39 9.61 0.74
C SER A 68 -6.05 10.94 1.08
N ASN A 69 -6.80 11.50 0.15
CA ASN A 69 -7.46 12.80 0.30
C ASN A 69 -8.53 12.77 1.40
N ASP A 70 -9.33 11.72 1.42
CA ASP A 70 -10.45 11.58 2.36
C ASP A 70 -10.04 10.86 3.66
N ARG A 71 -8.76 10.49 3.81
CA ARG A 71 -8.14 9.89 5.00
C ARG A 71 -8.85 8.62 5.51
N PHE A 72 -9.31 7.77 4.60
CA PHE A 72 -9.82 6.46 4.95
C PHE A 72 -8.95 5.33 4.37
N ARG A 73 -9.06 4.15 4.94
CA ARG A 73 -8.19 3.01 4.64
C ARG A 73 -8.89 1.88 3.91
N ARG A 74 -10.17 2.03 3.63
CA ARG A 74 -11.02 1.00 3.02
C ARG A 74 -11.97 1.65 2.05
N LEU A 75 -11.92 1.23 0.81
CA LEU A 75 -12.69 1.78 -0.30
C LEU A 75 -13.56 0.66 -0.87
N PRO A 76 -14.88 0.73 -0.75
CA PRO A 76 -15.75 -0.19 -1.47
C PRO A 76 -15.64 0.06 -2.97
N VAL A 77 -15.44 -1.00 -3.73
CA VAL A 77 -15.39 -0.98 -5.20
C VAL A 77 -16.67 -1.61 -5.72
N VAL A 78 -17.31 -0.93 -6.66
CA VAL A 78 -18.59 -1.33 -7.22
C VAL A 78 -18.51 -1.54 -8.74
N ASP A 79 -19.43 -2.32 -9.27
CA ASP A 79 -19.61 -2.45 -10.72
C ASP A 79 -20.40 -1.25 -11.30
N ALA A 80 -20.60 -1.25 -12.61
CA ALA A 80 -21.36 -0.22 -13.33
C ALA A 80 -22.82 -0.07 -12.83
N ASN A 81 -23.39 -1.07 -12.16
CA ASN A 81 -24.72 -1.03 -11.56
C ASN A 81 -24.72 -0.57 -10.10
N GLY A 82 -23.55 -0.26 -9.54
CA GLY A 82 -23.36 0.14 -8.14
C GLY A 82 -23.39 -1.03 -7.16
N LYS A 83 -23.27 -2.29 -7.61
CA LYS A 83 -23.19 -3.47 -6.75
C LYS A 83 -21.79 -3.65 -6.23
N ILE A 84 -21.67 -4.03 -4.97
CA ILE A 84 -20.36 -4.28 -4.34
C ILE A 84 -19.63 -5.44 -5.02
N LYS A 85 -18.38 -5.24 -5.35
CA LYS A 85 -17.44 -6.27 -5.86
C LYS A 85 -16.42 -6.65 -4.80
N VAL A 86 -15.72 -5.66 -4.25
CA VAL A 86 -14.64 -5.88 -3.29
C VAL A 86 -14.50 -4.67 -2.38
N ILE A 87 -13.83 -4.85 -1.26
CA ILE A 87 -13.34 -3.75 -0.41
C ILE A 87 -11.83 -3.66 -0.62
N PHE A 88 -11.40 -2.60 -1.26
CA PHE A 88 -9.97 -2.33 -1.45
C PHE A 88 -9.37 -1.65 -0.22
N THR A 89 -8.19 -2.09 0.20
CA THR A 89 -7.48 -1.56 1.36
C THR A 89 -6.09 -1.06 1.00
N GLN A 90 -5.52 -0.18 1.83
CA GLN A 90 -4.12 0.24 1.66
C GLN A 90 -3.14 -0.96 1.72
N GLY A 91 -3.47 -2.00 2.51
CA GLY A 91 -2.67 -3.23 2.58
C GLY A 91 -2.65 -3.99 1.26
N ASP A 92 -3.78 -4.06 0.56
CA ASP A 92 -3.87 -4.73 -0.74
C ASP A 92 -2.97 -4.04 -1.77
N PHE A 93 -2.96 -2.71 -1.78
CA PHE A 93 -2.06 -1.95 -2.65
C PHE A 93 -0.59 -2.25 -2.36
N VAL A 94 -0.19 -2.19 -1.10
CA VAL A 94 1.20 -2.46 -0.71
C VAL A 94 1.59 -3.89 -1.10
N SER A 95 0.73 -4.88 -0.83
CA SER A 95 0.99 -6.27 -1.17
C SER A 95 1.13 -6.50 -2.67
N TYR A 96 0.36 -5.77 -3.48
CA TYR A 96 0.38 -5.91 -4.93
C TYR A 96 1.56 -5.19 -5.60
N THR A 97 1.92 -3.99 -5.13
CA THR A 97 2.94 -3.14 -5.79
C THR A 97 4.34 -3.30 -5.22
N TRP A 98 4.46 -3.75 -3.96
CA TRP A 98 5.74 -3.86 -3.27
C TRP A 98 6.79 -4.73 -3.98
N PRO A 99 6.45 -5.93 -4.50
CA PRO A 99 7.39 -6.77 -5.22
C PRO A 99 8.01 -6.07 -6.43
N ASP A 100 7.19 -5.37 -7.22
CA ASP A 100 7.65 -4.66 -8.41
C ASP A 100 8.53 -3.46 -8.06
N LEU A 101 8.17 -2.71 -7.02
CA LEU A 101 8.96 -1.57 -6.53
C LEU A 101 10.34 -2.03 -6.03
N ILE A 102 10.41 -3.11 -5.27
CA ILE A 102 11.69 -3.69 -4.81
C ILE A 102 12.54 -4.16 -5.99
N PHE A 103 11.91 -4.82 -6.96
CA PHE A 103 12.62 -5.26 -8.16
C PHE A 103 13.19 -4.07 -8.93
N GLN A 104 12.41 -3.03 -9.20
CA GLN A 104 12.86 -1.82 -9.88
C GLN A 104 13.97 -1.09 -9.09
N ALA A 105 13.82 -0.95 -7.78
CA ALA A 105 14.84 -0.36 -6.92
C ALA A 105 16.16 -1.15 -6.96
N SER A 106 16.08 -2.49 -6.97
CA SER A 106 17.26 -3.35 -7.09
C SER A 106 17.98 -3.19 -8.43
N GLN A 107 17.24 -3.04 -9.53
CA GLN A 107 17.80 -2.80 -10.86
C GLN A 107 18.49 -1.43 -10.96
N LEU A 108 17.87 -0.39 -10.40
CA LEU A 108 18.46 0.95 -10.34
C LEU A 108 19.74 0.95 -9.48
N ALA A 109 19.74 0.28 -8.35
CA ALA A 109 20.93 0.14 -7.52
C ALA A 109 22.05 -0.57 -8.26
N LYS A 110 21.78 -1.70 -8.92
CA LYS A 110 22.77 -2.42 -9.76
C LYS A 110 23.33 -1.53 -10.87
N ALA A 111 22.47 -0.81 -11.60
CA ALA A 111 22.89 0.09 -12.66
C ALA A 111 23.75 1.25 -12.13
N SER A 112 23.47 1.77 -10.95
CA SER A 112 24.27 2.82 -10.31
C SER A 112 25.64 2.31 -9.86
N PHE A 113 25.71 1.10 -9.31
CA PHE A 113 26.98 0.46 -8.94
C PHE A 113 27.85 0.17 -10.18
N MET A 114 27.27 -0.30 -11.27
CA MET A 114 28.00 -0.54 -12.53
C MET A 114 28.51 0.74 -13.19
N LYS A 115 27.78 1.86 -13.07
CA LYS A 115 28.24 3.18 -13.57
C LYS A 115 29.38 3.77 -12.74
N GLY A 116 29.50 3.42 -11.45
CA GLY A 116 30.56 3.93 -10.57
C GLY A 116 31.95 3.34 -10.85
N PHE A 117 32.02 2.21 -11.52
CA PHE A 117 33.29 1.61 -12.00
C PHE A 117 33.51 1.91 -13.47
N SER A 118 33.86 3.14 -13.76
CA SER A 118 34.39 3.50 -15.10
C SER A 118 35.61 2.63 -15.36
N ILE A 119 35.77 2.18 -16.62
CA ILE A 119 36.98 1.44 -17.08
C ILE A 119 38.27 2.22 -16.75
N ASN A 120 38.18 3.56 -16.74
CA ASN A 120 39.29 4.45 -16.36
C ASN A 120 39.68 4.32 -14.89
N THR A 121 38.68 4.10 -14.00
CA THR A 121 38.93 3.89 -12.58
C THR A 121 39.60 2.54 -12.32
N LEU A 122 39.18 1.49 -13.01
CA LEU A 122 39.83 0.18 -12.98
C LEU A 122 41.28 0.24 -13.50
N LEU A 123 41.52 0.93 -14.65
CA LEU A 123 42.87 1.14 -15.18
C LEU A 123 43.74 1.93 -14.21
N LEU A 124 43.19 2.96 -13.57
CA LEU A 124 43.92 3.74 -12.54
C LEU A 124 44.36 2.85 -11.38
N PHE A 125 43.44 2.00 -10.87
CA PHE A 125 43.78 1.06 -9.80
C PHE A 125 44.84 0.04 -10.22
N MET A 126 44.78 -0.46 -11.45
CA MET A 126 45.80 -1.40 -11.98
C MET A 126 47.17 -0.71 -12.09
N ILE A 127 47.26 0.52 -12.56
CA ILE A 127 48.49 1.29 -12.64
C ILE A 127 49.08 1.53 -11.27
N VAL A 128 48.25 2.02 -10.30
CA VAL A 128 48.69 2.30 -8.92
C VAL A 128 49.19 1.02 -8.26
N TYR A 129 48.50 -0.09 -8.43
CA TYR A 129 48.91 -1.38 -7.88
C TYR A 129 50.23 -1.89 -8.54
N GLY A 130 50.36 -1.75 -9.83
CA GLY A 130 51.62 -2.10 -10.55
C GLY A 130 52.82 -1.30 -10.08
N VAL A 131 52.65 0.02 -9.92
CA VAL A 131 53.71 0.89 -9.39
C VAL A 131 54.09 0.52 -7.97
N ALA A 132 53.11 0.24 -7.11
CA ALA A 132 53.35 -0.18 -5.74
C ALA A 132 54.12 -1.50 -5.65
N LEU A 133 53.82 -2.46 -6.52
CA LEU A 133 54.54 -3.76 -6.63
C LEU A 133 56.01 -3.56 -7.03
N VAL A 134 56.28 -2.72 -8.03
CA VAL A 134 57.64 -2.43 -8.50
C VAL A 134 58.42 -1.70 -7.40
N ALA A 135 57.80 -0.78 -6.68
CA ALA A 135 58.43 -0.07 -5.55
C ALA A 135 58.77 -1.04 -4.40
N ALA A 136 57.87 -1.97 -4.08
CA ALA A 136 58.10 -2.97 -3.07
C ALA A 136 59.24 -3.94 -3.43
N MET A 137 59.31 -4.34 -4.70
CA MET A 137 60.45 -5.18 -5.19
C MET A 137 61.80 -4.48 -5.08
N LYS A 138 61.85 -3.15 -5.39
CA LYS A 138 63.11 -2.37 -5.25
C LYS A 138 63.54 -2.14 -3.81
N ALA A 139 62.61 -2.18 -2.85
CA ALA A 139 62.93 -2.03 -1.43
C ALA A 139 63.43 -3.33 -0.77
N PHE A 140 63.23 -4.47 -1.43
CA PHE A 140 63.69 -5.80 -0.99
C PHE A 140 64.98 -6.29 -1.70
N LEU A 141 65.44 -5.60 -2.70
CA LEU A 141 66.73 -5.82 -3.41
C LEU A 141 67.75 -4.83 -2.93
#